data_37e837dddfbf9644faf1a115df64fb1f
#
_entry.id   37e837dddfbf9644faf1a115df64fb1f
#
_cell.length_a   1.000
_cell.length_b   1.000
_cell.length_c   1.000
_cell.angle_alpha   90.00
_cell.angle_beta   90.00
_cell.angle_gamma   90.00
#
_symmetry.space_group_name_H-M   'P 1'
#
loop_
_entity.id
_entity.type
_entity.pdbx_description
1 polymer ?
#
loop_
_entity_poly.entity_id
_entity_poly.type
_entity_poly.pdbx_seq_one_letter_code
_entity_poly.pdbx_strand_id
1 'polypeptide(L)'
;PGTATTPDEVEERLVNVPLRALAGPEEYLKKFDEQVVPAVTKFLSTHRSLIIISCGFDACIGDSPAHEKGFLHLTPQTYGDITKRITELSATLCQGRLVSLLEGGYKGKTSKGGEGPLVQSFRAHIRQLMSAAEQARGEPADAAAAP
;
A
#
# COMPACT_ATOMS: atom_id res chain seq x y z
N PRO A 1 19.22 25.81 14.84
CA PRO A 1 17.91 26.42 14.76
C PRO A 1 17.26 26.00 13.47
N GLY A 2 16.24 25.12 13.57
CA GLY A 2 15.48 24.67 12.40
C GLY A 2 14.66 25.84 11.87
N THR A 3 14.77 26.10 10.58
CA THR A 3 13.88 27.03 9.87
C THR A 3 12.48 26.48 9.91
N ALA A 4 11.51 27.29 10.34
CA ALA A 4 10.10 26.90 10.27
C ALA A 4 9.72 26.66 8.81
N THR A 5 9.06 25.53 8.53
CA THR A 5 8.57 25.18 7.20
C THR A 5 7.47 26.17 6.80
N THR A 6 7.57 26.77 5.63
CA THR A 6 6.55 27.69 5.13
C THR A 6 5.28 26.94 4.71
N PRO A 7 4.09 27.60 4.68
CA PRO A 7 2.86 26.97 4.18
C PRO A 7 3.01 26.38 2.78
N ASP A 8 3.69 27.04 1.87
CA ASP A 8 3.94 26.58 0.51
C ASP A 8 4.82 25.31 0.47
N GLU A 9 5.82 25.20 1.35
CA GLU A 9 6.63 23.99 1.48
C GLU A 9 5.85 22.81 2.06
N VAL A 10 4.80 23.06 2.85
CA VAL A 10 3.89 22.03 3.35
C VAL A 10 2.98 21.54 2.23
N GLU A 11 2.45 22.43 1.41
CA GLU A 11 1.60 22.06 0.25
C GLU A 11 2.37 21.21 -0.76
N GLU A 12 3.63 21.52 -1.03
CA GLU A 12 4.47 20.70 -1.92
C GLU A 12 4.75 19.27 -1.38
N ARG A 13 4.57 19.02 -0.08
CA ARG A 13 4.80 17.73 0.57
C ARG A 13 3.53 16.92 0.81
N LEU A 14 2.36 17.52 0.63
CA LEU A 14 1.08 16.87 0.81
C LEU A 14 0.44 16.60 -0.55
N VAL A 15 0.26 15.33 -0.88
CA VAL A 15 -0.37 14.89 -2.13
C VAL A 15 -1.67 14.18 -1.80
N ASN A 16 -2.79 14.82 -2.06
CA ASN A 16 -4.11 14.21 -1.99
C ASN A 16 -4.51 13.67 -3.36
N VAL A 17 -4.88 12.40 -3.43
CA VAL A 17 -5.31 11.73 -4.64
C VAL A 17 -6.78 11.35 -4.51
N PRO A 18 -7.71 12.19 -4.96
CA PRO A 18 -9.14 11.90 -4.85
C PRO A 18 -9.54 10.77 -5.81
N LEU A 19 -10.34 9.85 -5.29
CA LEU A 19 -10.94 8.74 -6.01
C LEU A 19 -12.45 8.91 -6.06
N ARG A 20 -13.08 8.45 -7.15
CA ARG A 20 -14.54 8.42 -7.23
C ARG A 20 -15.12 7.38 -6.27
N ALA A 21 -16.34 7.59 -5.84
CA ALA A 21 -17.09 6.55 -5.14
C ALA A 21 -17.13 5.27 -5.99
N LEU A 22 -16.97 4.12 -5.35
CA LEU A 22 -16.92 2.79 -5.97
C LEU A 22 -15.75 2.57 -6.95
N ALA A 23 -14.73 3.43 -6.91
CA ALA A 23 -13.53 3.21 -7.74
C ALA A 23 -12.92 1.83 -7.45
N GLY A 24 -12.69 1.10 -8.52
CA GLY A 24 -12.13 -0.26 -8.49
C GLY A 24 -10.60 -0.28 -8.67
N PRO A 25 -10.03 -1.48 -8.81
CA PRO A 25 -8.58 -1.68 -8.93
C PRO A 25 -7.93 -0.87 -10.04
N GLU A 26 -8.54 -0.84 -11.23
CA GLU A 26 -7.97 -0.18 -12.40
C GLU A 26 -7.79 1.34 -12.16
N GLU A 27 -8.83 2.02 -11.70
CA GLU A 27 -8.75 3.45 -11.42
C GLU A 27 -7.77 3.75 -10.29
N TYR A 28 -7.79 2.92 -9.24
CA TYR A 28 -6.89 3.09 -8.10
C TYR A 28 -5.44 2.95 -8.52
N LEU A 29 -5.07 1.86 -9.20
CA LEU A 29 -3.71 1.61 -9.62
C LEU A 29 -3.22 2.63 -10.65
N LYS A 30 -4.08 3.03 -11.59
CA LYS A 30 -3.77 4.09 -12.54
C LYS A 30 -3.42 5.40 -11.83
N LYS A 31 -4.24 5.85 -10.89
CA LYS A 31 -3.97 7.08 -10.13
C LYS A 31 -2.73 6.95 -9.24
N PHE A 32 -2.52 5.78 -8.68
CA PHE A 32 -1.30 5.51 -7.92
C PHE A 32 -0.05 5.69 -8.81
N ASP A 33 -0.04 5.07 -9.99
CA ASP A 33 1.08 5.13 -10.91
C ASP A 33 1.28 6.55 -11.51
N GLU A 34 0.21 7.27 -11.79
CA GLU A 34 0.26 8.59 -12.43
C GLU A 34 0.52 9.76 -11.45
N GLN A 35 0.15 9.62 -10.17
CA GLN A 35 0.20 10.73 -9.21
C GLN A 35 1.07 10.43 -7.99
N VAL A 36 0.92 9.24 -7.36
CA VAL A 36 1.67 8.90 -6.16
C VAL A 36 3.13 8.58 -6.49
N VAL A 37 3.35 7.71 -7.46
CA VAL A 37 4.70 7.28 -7.84
C VAL A 37 5.60 8.45 -8.23
N PRO A 38 5.19 9.39 -9.11
CA PRO A 38 6.03 10.54 -9.45
C PRO A 38 6.31 11.47 -8.27
N ALA A 39 5.29 11.73 -7.42
CA ALA A 39 5.45 12.59 -6.25
C ALA A 39 6.44 11.99 -5.24
N VAL A 40 6.29 10.70 -4.93
CA VAL A 40 7.18 9.98 -4.02
C VAL A 40 8.61 9.93 -4.60
N THR A 41 8.74 9.65 -5.90
CA THR A 41 10.05 9.61 -6.57
C THR A 41 10.74 10.96 -6.50
N LYS A 42 10.04 12.05 -6.80
CA LYS A 42 10.58 13.41 -6.70
C LYS A 42 11.10 13.71 -5.28
N PHE A 43 10.33 13.35 -4.25
CA PHE A 43 10.71 13.59 -2.86
C PHE A 43 11.89 12.72 -2.41
N LEU A 44 11.83 11.40 -2.66
CA LEU A 44 12.83 10.44 -2.18
C LEU A 44 14.18 10.58 -2.89
N SER A 45 14.21 11.03 -4.15
CA SER A 45 15.46 11.19 -4.91
C SER A 45 16.41 12.23 -4.33
N THR A 46 15.91 13.13 -3.48
CA THR A 46 16.67 14.23 -2.89
C THR A 46 17.02 14.04 -1.42
N HIS A 47 16.52 12.98 -0.78
CA HIS A 47 16.63 12.78 0.66
C HIS A 47 16.99 11.34 1.03
N ARG A 48 17.76 11.16 2.09
CA ARG A 48 17.89 9.87 2.75
C ARG A 48 16.61 9.57 3.54
N SER A 49 15.76 8.68 3.00
CA SER A 49 14.37 8.54 3.41
C SER A 49 14.01 7.15 3.89
N LEU A 50 12.89 7.05 4.58
CA LEU A 50 12.18 5.86 4.99
C LEU A 50 10.74 5.99 4.48
N ILE A 51 10.20 4.94 3.86
CA ILE A 51 8.77 4.87 3.53
C ILE A 51 8.01 4.28 4.72
N ILE A 52 6.94 4.93 5.13
CA ILE A 52 5.99 4.39 6.10
C ILE A 52 4.63 4.27 5.42
N ILE A 53 4.05 3.06 5.45
CA ILE A 53 2.71 2.80 4.93
C ILE A 53 1.75 2.74 6.12
N SER A 54 0.75 3.62 6.14
CA SER A 54 -0.47 3.45 6.93
C SER A 54 -1.43 2.58 6.11
N CYS A 55 -1.49 1.28 6.42
CA CYS A 55 -2.16 0.28 5.61
C CYS A 55 -3.49 -0.15 6.21
N GLY A 56 -4.60 0.43 5.73
CA GLY A 56 -5.95 -0.01 6.02
C GLY A 56 -6.51 -0.91 4.93
N PHE A 57 -7.20 -1.98 5.29
CA PHE A 57 -7.79 -2.96 4.36
C PHE A 57 -9.31 -2.81 4.19
N ASP A 58 -9.89 -1.83 4.81
CA ASP A 58 -11.32 -1.54 4.82
C ASP A 58 -11.89 -1.05 3.48
N ALA A 59 -11.05 -0.67 2.53
CA ALA A 59 -11.44 -0.40 1.15
C ALA A 59 -11.63 -1.67 0.30
N CYS A 60 -11.34 -2.86 0.83
CA CYS A 60 -11.58 -4.14 0.15
C CYS A 60 -13.08 -4.44 0.08
N ILE A 61 -13.55 -4.81 -1.11
CA ILE A 61 -14.96 -5.16 -1.32
C ILE A 61 -15.40 -6.26 -0.34
N GLY A 62 -16.52 -6.03 0.34
CA GLY A 62 -17.08 -6.97 1.32
C GLY A 62 -16.47 -6.91 2.72
N ASP A 63 -15.49 -6.05 2.98
CA ASP A 63 -14.90 -5.90 4.32
C ASP A 63 -15.81 -5.09 5.26
N SER A 64 -16.26 -3.96 4.83
CA SER A 64 -17.08 -3.04 5.67
C SER A 64 -18.48 -2.87 5.10
N PRO A 65 -19.50 -2.73 5.96
CA PRO A 65 -20.85 -2.31 5.54
C PRO A 65 -20.87 -0.95 4.83
N ALA A 66 -19.83 -0.15 5.01
CA ALA A 66 -19.67 1.13 4.33
C ALA A 66 -19.53 1.00 2.80
N HIS A 67 -19.16 -0.18 2.27
CA HIS A 67 -19.12 -0.43 0.82
C HIS A 67 -20.45 -0.20 0.11
N GLU A 68 -21.58 -0.47 0.79
CA GLU A 68 -22.91 -0.20 0.25
C GLU A 68 -23.20 1.30 0.09
N LYS A 69 -22.37 2.17 0.67
CA LYS A 69 -22.55 3.63 0.74
C LYS A 69 -21.52 4.42 -0.09
N GLY A 70 -20.85 3.79 -1.05
CA GLY A 70 -19.99 4.52 -2.00
C GLY A 70 -18.49 4.51 -1.67
N PHE A 71 -18.01 3.56 -0.87
CA PHE A 71 -16.58 3.33 -0.67
C PHE A 71 -15.89 2.75 -1.91
N LEU A 72 -14.58 2.56 -1.83
CA LEU A 72 -13.80 1.94 -2.90
C LEU A 72 -14.11 0.44 -3.01
N HIS A 73 -13.98 -0.09 -4.22
CA HIS A 73 -14.17 -1.52 -4.51
C HIS A 73 -12.83 -2.20 -4.83
N LEU A 74 -11.89 -2.16 -3.90
CA LEU A 74 -10.60 -2.82 -4.07
C LEU A 74 -10.71 -4.33 -3.82
N THR A 75 -9.75 -5.07 -4.35
CA THR A 75 -9.66 -6.52 -4.16
C THR A 75 -8.41 -6.87 -3.36
N PRO A 76 -8.31 -8.07 -2.76
CA PRO A 76 -7.07 -8.52 -2.13
C PRO A 76 -5.85 -8.42 -3.04
N GLN A 77 -6.01 -8.72 -4.34
CA GLN A 77 -4.94 -8.60 -5.33
C GLN A 77 -4.46 -7.14 -5.47
N THR A 78 -5.37 -6.17 -5.41
CA THR A 78 -5.01 -4.73 -5.48
C THR A 78 -4.03 -4.34 -4.38
N TYR A 79 -4.23 -4.84 -3.16
CA TYR A 79 -3.29 -4.60 -2.05
C TYR A 79 -1.92 -5.22 -2.30
N GLY A 80 -1.88 -6.41 -2.90
CA GLY A 80 -0.62 -7.01 -3.36
C GLY A 80 0.08 -6.13 -4.40
N ASP A 81 -0.66 -5.67 -5.41
CA ASP A 81 -0.11 -4.87 -6.51
C ASP A 81 0.42 -3.51 -6.04
N ILE A 82 -0.29 -2.85 -5.13
CA ILE A 82 0.16 -1.60 -4.51
C ILE A 82 1.44 -1.84 -3.69
N THR A 83 1.42 -2.88 -2.87
CA THR A 83 2.57 -3.20 -2.01
C THR A 83 3.80 -3.51 -2.84
N LYS A 84 3.66 -4.26 -3.93
CA LYS A 84 4.74 -4.52 -4.87
C LYS A 84 5.34 -3.22 -5.40
N ARG A 85 4.53 -2.29 -5.88
CA ARG A 85 5.00 -0.97 -6.36
C ARG A 85 5.76 -0.20 -5.30
N ILE A 86 5.26 -0.20 -4.07
CA ILE A 86 5.90 0.50 -2.96
C ILE A 86 7.23 -0.16 -2.57
N THR A 87 7.30 -1.50 -2.57
CA THR A 87 8.56 -2.21 -2.29
C THR A 87 9.61 -1.97 -3.37
N GLU A 88 9.22 -1.92 -4.64
CA GLU A 88 10.09 -1.58 -5.77
C GLU A 88 10.63 -0.14 -5.66
N LEU A 89 9.77 0.84 -5.33
CA LEU A 89 10.18 2.22 -5.03
C LEU A 89 11.15 2.26 -3.84
N SER A 90 10.84 1.54 -2.78
CA SER A 90 11.67 1.47 -1.59
C SER A 90 13.07 0.90 -1.91
N ALA A 91 13.14 -0.19 -2.65
CA ALA A 91 14.40 -0.79 -3.06
C ALA A 91 15.25 0.18 -3.88
N THR A 92 14.63 0.86 -4.85
CA THR A 92 15.32 1.76 -5.78
C THR A 92 15.76 3.07 -5.13
N LEU A 93 14.90 3.68 -4.30
CA LEU A 93 15.07 5.06 -3.86
C LEU A 93 15.51 5.19 -2.40
N CYS A 94 15.25 4.22 -1.55
CA CYS A 94 15.58 4.29 -0.13
C CYS A 94 16.19 3.01 0.45
N GLN A 95 16.85 2.20 -0.38
CA GLN A 95 17.60 1.00 0.06
C GLN A 95 16.72 -0.02 0.81
N GLY A 96 15.47 -0.18 0.40
CA GLY A 96 14.54 -1.09 1.03
C GLY A 96 14.01 -0.64 2.40
N ARG A 97 14.29 0.58 2.82
CA ARG A 97 13.77 1.10 4.10
C ARG A 97 12.28 1.37 4.01
N LEU A 98 11.51 0.43 4.53
CA LEU A 98 10.06 0.40 4.49
C LEU A 98 9.50 -0.12 5.80
N VAL A 99 8.49 0.55 6.33
CA VAL A 99 7.70 0.10 7.48
C VAL A 99 6.23 0.13 7.08
N SER A 100 5.49 -0.92 7.39
CA SER A 100 4.03 -0.94 7.21
C SER A 100 3.35 -1.06 8.55
N LEU A 101 2.44 -0.13 8.83
CA LEU A 101 1.58 -0.10 10.00
C LEU A 101 0.18 -0.53 9.59
N LEU A 102 -0.36 -1.51 10.30
CA LEU A 102 -1.72 -1.99 10.06
C LEU A 102 -2.72 -1.10 10.79
N GLU A 103 -3.77 -0.67 10.08
CA GLU A 103 -4.78 0.21 10.64
C GLU A 103 -6.20 -0.36 10.47
N GLY A 104 -6.87 -0.10 9.34
CA GLY A 104 -8.24 -0.51 9.07
C GLY A 104 -8.37 -1.93 8.50
N GLY A 105 -9.61 -2.42 8.51
CA GLY A 105 -10.00 -3.75 8.05
C GLY A 105 -10.69 -4.54 9.17
N TYR A 106 -11.88 -5.09 8.91
CA TYR A 106 -12.77 -5.54 9.97
C TYR A 106 -13.32 -6.95 9.76
N LYS A 107 -13.42 -7.43 8.52
CA LYS A 107 -14.07 -8.69 8.21
C LYS A 107 -13.07 -9.83 8.00
N GLY A 108 -12.66 -10.46 9.09
CA GLY A 108 -11.71 -11.57 9.09
C GLY A 108 -12.28 -12.90 8.57
N LYS A 109 -13.62 -13.09 8.65
CA LYS A 109 -14.31 -14.33 8.21
C LYS A 109 -15.49 -14.00 7.29
N THR A 110 -15.74 -14.89 6.34
CA THR A 110 -17.00 -14.87 5.56
C THR A 110 -18.15 -15.45 6.36
N SER A 111 -19.40 -15.21 5.92
CA SER A 111 -20.61 -15.81 6.53
C SER A 111 -20.62 -17.34 6.50
N LYS A 112 -19.84 -17.97 5.59
CA LYS A 112 -19.69 -19.43 5.47
C LYS A 112 -18.47 -19.97 6.23
N GLY A 113 -17.81 -19.15 7.08
CA GLY A 113 -16.66 -19.56 7.89
C GLY A 113 -15.31 -19.56 7.20
N GLY A 114 -15.24 -19.18 5.90
CA GLY A 114 -13.98 -19.01 5.18
C GLY A 114 -13.25 -17.70 5.51
N GLU A 115 -12.05 -17.52 4.95
CA GLU A 115 -11.28 -16.30 5.11
C GLU A 115 -12.00 -15.09 4.51
N GLY A 116 -12.13 -14.05 5.30
CA GLY A 116 -12.74 -12.79 4.89
C GLY A 116 -11.78 -11.87 4.12
N PRO A 117 -12.32 -10.76 3.58
CA PRO A 117 -11.55 -9.81 2.78
C PRO A 117 -10.32 -9.26 3.49
N LEU A 118 -10.42 -8.96 4.79
CA LEU A 118 -9.28 -8.52 5.60
C LEU A 118 -8.12 -9.51 5.54
N VAL A 119 -8.38 -10.80 5.83
CA VAL A 119 -7.32 -11.82 5.88
C VAL A 119 -6.69 -12.02 4.51
N GLN A 120 -7.50 -12.04 3.46
CA GLN A 120 -7.00 -12.19 2.08
C GLN A 120 -6.15 -11.00 1.65
N SER A 121 -6.59 -9.77 1.94
CA SER A 121 -5.88 -8.53 1.61
C SER A 121 -4.58 -8.42 2.40
N PHE A 122 -4.62 -8.70 3.69
CA PHE A 122 -3.44 -8.75 4.55
C PHE A 122 -2.41 -9.77 4.05
N ARG A 123 -2.86 -10.97 3.69
CA ARG A 123 -1.98 -12.01 3.13
C ARG A 123 -1.31 -11.56 1.82
N ALA A 124 -2.07 -10.93 0.92
CA ALA A 124 -1.53 -10.40 -0.33
C ALA A 124 -0.47 -9.33 -0.07
N HIS A 125 -0.72 -8.42 0.87
CA HIS A 125 0.21 -7.39 1.31
C HIS A 125 1.50 -7.99 1.90
N ILE A 126 1.37 -8.87 2.90
CA ILE A 126 2.54 -9.47 3.59
C ILE A 126 3.40 -10.30 2.63
N ARG A 127 2.80 -11.04 1.69
CA ARG A 127 3.57 -11.80 0.69
C ARG A 127 4.51 -10.91 -0.12
N GLN A 128 4.08 -9.72 -0.51
CA GLN A 128 4.94 -8.79 -1.25
C GLN A 128 6.04 -8.21 -0.38
N LEU A 129 5.76 -7.89 0.89
CA LEU A 129 6.79 -7.44 1.83
C LEU A 129 7.85 -8.52 2.07
N MET A 130 7.43 -9.77 2.25
CA MET A 130 8.35 -10.91 2.45
C MET A 130 9.20 -11.15 1.21
N SER A 131 8.58 -11.21 0.02
CA SER A 131 9.30 -11.40 -1.23
C SER A 131 10.36 -10.31 -1.46
N ALA A 132 10.04 -9.06 -1.17
CA ALA A 132 11.00 -7.96 -1.28
C ALA A 132 12.16 -8.10 -0.27
N ALA A 133 11.88 -8.56 0.95
CA ALA A 133 12.90 -8.80 1.97
C ALA A 133 13.83 -9.98 1.60
N GLU A 134 13.31 -11.04 1.00
CA GLU A 134 14.08 -12.20 0.48
C GLU A 134 15.00 -11.76 -0.66
N GLN A 135 14.48 -11.02 -1.62
CA GLN A 135 15.28 -10.46 -2.72
C GLN A 135 16.43 -9.56 -2.21
N ALA A 136 16.16 -8.74 -1.19
CA ALA A 136 17.18 -7.88 -0.60
C ALA A 136 18.29 -8.67 0.13
N ARG A 137 18.00 -9.88 0.60
CA ARG A 137 18.98 -10.80 1.22
C ARG A 137 19.71 -11.69 0.21
N GLY A 138 19.29 -11.66 -1.07
CA GLY A 138 19.83 -12.56 -2.09
C GLY A 138 19.34 -14.00 -1.97
N GLU A 139 18.28 -14.27 -1.22
CA GLU A 139 17.65 -15.58 -1.08
C GLU A 139 16.67 -15.83 -2.24
N PRO A 140 16.63 -17.07 -2.81
CA PRO A 140 15.67 -17.38 -3.86
C PRO A 140 14.23 -17.34 -3.32
N ALA A 141 13.32 -16.78 -4.09
CA ALA A 141 11.91 -16.55 -3.72
C ALA A 141 11.09 -17.84 -3.42
N ASP A 142 11.64 -19.04 -3.64
CA ASP A 142 10.94 -20.33 -3.51
C ASP A 142 11.14 -21.05 -2.16
N ALA A 143 11.85 -20.47 -1.21
CA ALA A 143 12.12 -21.16 0.08
C ALA A 143 10.89 -21.19 1.03
N ALA A 144 9.84 -20.44 0.75
CA ALA A 144 8.66 -20.29 1.63
C ALA A 144 7.49 -21.23 1.29
N ALA A 145 7.64 -22.17 0.35
CA ALA A 145 6.58 -23.10 -0.09
C ALA A 145 6.88 -24.57 0.28
N ALA A 146 7.49 -24.83 1.43
CA ALA A 146 7.56 -26.18 1.98
C ALA A 146 6.42 -26.40 3.00
N PRO A 147 5.78 -27.57 3.02
CA PRO A 147 4.52 -27.87 3.71
C PRO A 147 4.60 -27.80 5.23
#